data_92bbed863eefc9baccfd6926639573a5
#
_entry.id   92bbed863eefc9baccfd6926639573a5
#
_cell.length_a   1.000
_cell.length_b   1.000
_cell.length_c   1.000
_cell.angle_alpha   90.00
_cell.angle_beta   90.00
_cell.angle_gamma   90.00
#
_symmetry.space_group_name_H-M   'P 1'
#
loop_
_entity.id
_entity.type
_entity.pdbx_description
1 polymer ?
#
loop_
_entity_poly.entity_id
_entity_poly.type
_entity_poly.pdbx_seq_one_letter_code
_entity_poly.pdbx_strand_id
1 'polypeptide(L)'
;MKRIIYLFSAILSICGCAREIDWAPWSLYVIVENSDGKNILDTDTYDQILSGTVLTYRGVEYELELTPETKMMAPAEHNGFKIDWGSYYGNIISFGEFDGHEEFDEEVFTIKWPHGTSNTITYSRKLNETFISAKEKWTLDGKKCEWPITIALN
;
A
#
# COMPACT_ATOMS: atom_id res chain seq x y z
N MET A 1 47.23 -27.55 21.68
CA MET A 1 47.00 -26.62 20.58
C MET A 1 45.90 -27.06 19.59
N LYS A 2 45.83 -28.32 19.15
CA LYS A 2 44.79 -28.81 18.19
C LYS A 2 43.34 -28.65 18.68
N ARG A 3 43.05 -28.79 19.98
CA ARG A 3 41.67 -28.67 20.53
C ARG A 3 41.13 -27.24 20.55
N ILE A 4 41.98 -26.23 20.62
CA ILE A 4 41.59 -24.81 20.62
C ILE A 4 41.16 -24.38 19.20
N ILE A 5 41.81 -24.94 18.18
CA ILE A 5 41.49 -24.63 16.77
C ILE A 5 40.07 -25.10 16.39
N TYR A 6 39.64 -26.27 16.89
CA TYR A 6 38.28 -26.80 16.64
C TYR A 6 37.19 -25.96 17.34
N LEU A 7 37.51 -25.41 18.52
CA LEU A 7 36.58 -24.53 19.23
C LEU A 7 36.37 -23.20 18.50
N PHE A 8 37.43 -22.61 17.95
CA PHE A 8 37.34 -21.40 17.13
C PHE A 8 36.61 -21.63 15.81
N SER A 9 36.80 -22.76 15.15
CA SER A 9 36.09 -23.13 13.90
C SER A 9 34.60 -23.34 14.14
N ALA A 10 34.19 -23.91 15.28
CA ALA A 10 32.79 -24.07 15.65
C ALA A 10 32.09 -22.75 15.97
N ILE A 11 32.78 -21.78 16.55
CA ILE A 11 32.24 -20.43 16.87
C ILE A 11 32.04 -19.64 15.57
N LEU A 12 32.96 -19.73 14.61
CA LEU A 12 32.80 -19.07 13.30
C LEU A 12 31.64 -19.61 12.47
N SER A 13 31.27 -20.86 12.65
CA SER A 13 30.15 -21.47 11.92
C SER A 13 28.77 -21.03 12.45
N ILE A 14 28.69 -20.45 13.64
CA ILE A 14 27.44 -19.98 14.25
C ILE A 14 27.15 -18.52 13.88
N CYS A 15 28.17 -17.75 13.46
CA CYS A 15 28.02 -16.33 13.08
C CYS A 15 27.52 -16.11 11.65
N GLY A 16 27.15 -17.16 10.91
CA GLY A 16 26.88 -17.09 9.46
C GLY A 16 25.44 -17.05 9.01
N CYS A 17 24.46 -16.96 9.89
CA CYS A 17 23.06 -16.81 9.46
C CYS A 17 22.50 -15.48 10.01
N ALA A 18 22.94 -14.36 9.45
CA ALA A 18 22.08 -13.19 9.41
C ALA A 18 20.86 -13.57 8.57
N ARG A 19 19.73 -13.83 9.23
CA ARG A 19 18.48 -14.13 8.56
C ARG A 19 18.03 -12.82 7.93
N GLU A 20 18.17 -12.68 6.63
CA GLU A 20 17.61 -11.57 5.90
C GLU A 20 16.09 -11.64 6.06
N ILE A 21 15.50 -10.61 6.63
CA ILE A 21 14.06 -10.52 6.82
C ILE A 21 13.50 -9.99 5.51
N ASP A 22 12.75 -10.80 4.79
CA ASP A 22 12.06 -10.39 3.58
C ASP A 22 10.70 -9.78 3.97
N TRP A 23 10.58 -8.46 3.86
CA TRP A 23 9.35 -7.73 4.09
C TRP A 23 8.52 -7.70 2.81
N ALA A 24 7.29 -8.15 2.88
CA ALA A 24 6.38 -8.08 1.75
C ALA A 24 6.16 -6.62 1.31
N PRO A 25 6.12 -6.36 -0.01
CA PRO A 25 5.74 -5.05 -0.52
C PRO A 25 4.31 -4.71 -0.10
N TRP A 26 3.98 -3.42 -0.06
CA TRP A 26 2.65 -2.95 0.30
C TRP A 26 2.13 -1.94 -0.73
N SER A 27 0.82 -1.75 -0.76
CA SER A 27 0.12 -0.79 -1.61
C SER A 27 -0.91 -0.02 -0.80
N LEU A 28 -1.20 1.20 -1.22
CA LEU A 28 -2.35 1.93 -0.71
C LEU A 28 -3.62 1.30 -1.30
N TYR A 29 -4.54 0.85 -0.44
CA TYR A 29 -5.84 0.31 -0.83
C TYR A 29 -6.97 1.16 -0.28
N VAL A 30 -7.90 1.53 -1.18
CA VAL A 30 -9.03 2.39 -0.86
C VAL A 30 -10.33 1.72 -1.30
N ILE A 31 -11.24 1.54 -0.37
CA ILE A 31 -12.63 1.14 -0.61
C ILE A 31 -13.45 2.43 -0.69
N VAL A 32 -14.25 2.58 -1.73
CA VAL A 32 -15.07 3.76 -1.94
C VAL A 32 -16.53 3.39 -1.81
N GLU A 33 -17.21 3.97 -0.83
CA GLU A 33 -18.61 3.69 -0.52
C GLU A 33 -19.51 4.87 -0.87
N ASN A 34 -20.74 4.57 -1.28
CA ASN A 34 -21.80 5.57 -1.40
C ASN A 34 -22.44 5.87 -0.02
N SER A 35 -23.43 6.78 0.01
CA SER A 35 -24.16 7.14 1.22
C SER A 35 -24.87 5.96 1.92
N ASP A 36 -25.14 4.88 1.21
CA ASP A 36 -25.77 3.67 1.74
C ASP A 36 -24.76 2.64 2.28
N GLY A 37 -23.47 2.96 2.26
CA GLY A 37 -22.39 2.07 2.68
C GLY A 37 -22.11 0.93 1.70
N LYS A 38 -22.49 1.08 0.43
CA LYS A 38 -22.20 0.11 -0.63
C LYS A 38 -20.96 0.55 -1.39
N ASN A 39 -20.10 -0.42 -1.71
CA ASN A 39 -18.94 -0.16 -2.56
C ASN A 39 -19.37 0.34 -3.94
N ILE A 40 -18.89 1.51 -4.32
CA ILE A 40 -19.20 2.15 -5.61
C ILE A 40 -18.73 1.30 -6.78
N LEU A 41 -17.57 0.61 -6.63
CA LEU A 41 -17.02 -0.26 -7.68
C LEU A 41 -17.90 -1.48 -8.01
N ASP A 42 -18.85 -1.81 -7.12
CA ASP A 42 -19.81 -2.90 -7.37
C ASP A 42 -21.07 -2.41 -8.12
N THR A 43 -21.10 -1.14 -8.55
CA THR A 43 -22.22 -0.54 -9.27
C THR A 43 -21.91 -0.38 -10.76
N ASP A 44 -22.93 -0.43 -11.62
CA ASP A 44 -22.77 -0.24 -13.08
C ASP A 44 -22.42 1.21 -13.47
N THR A 45 -22.40 2.13 -12.49
CA THR A 45 -22.15 3.57 -12.70
C THR A 45 -20.83 4.04 -12.11
N TYR A 46 -19.96 3.13 -11.65
CA TYR A 46 -18.69 3.48 -11.02
C TYR A 46 -17.80 4.36 -11.89
N ASP A 47 -17.79 4.11 -13.20
CA ASP A 47 -17.02 4.87 -14.19
C ASP A 47 -17.44 6.34 -14.26
N GLN A 48 -18.75 6.61 -14.21
CA GLN A 48 -19.31 7.96 -14.21
C GLN A 48 -19.00 8.71 -12.91
N ILE A 49 -18.98 7.98 -11.78
CA ILE A 49 -18.73 8.55 -10.45
C ILE A 49 -17.26 8.85 -10.26
N LEU A 50 -16.36 7.97 -10.74
CA LEU A 50 -14.93 8.01 -10.45
C LEU A 50 -14.10 8.59 -11.59
N SER A 51 -14.66 8.85 -12.77
CA SER A 51 -13.94 9.42 -13.91
C SER A 51 -13.36 10.80 -13.57
N GLY A 52 -12.07 10.98 -13.79
CA GLY A 52 -11.34 12.20 -13.42
C GLY A 52 -10.90 12.25 -11.95
N THR A 53 -10.96 11.12 -11.23
CA THR A 53 -10.32 11.00 -9.91
C THR A 53 -8.81 11.04 -10.08
N VAL A 54 -8.14 11.86 -9.28
CA VAL A 54 -6.68 12.06 -9.31
C VAL A 54 -6.09 11.83 -7.93
N LEU A 55 -5.01 11.09 -7.86
CA LEU A 55 -4.20 10.94 -6.67
C LEU A 55 -2.92 11.78 -6.84
N THR A 56 -2.59 12.58 -5.84
CA THR A 56 -1.31 13.29 -5.77
C THR A 56 -0.42 12.64 -4.72
N TYR A 57 0.77 12.24 -5.12
CA TYR A 57 1.80 11.68 -4.25
C TYR A 57 3.15 12.29 -4.57
N ARG A 58 3.84 12.85 -3.56
CA ARG A 58 5.16 13.53 -3.71
C ARG A 58 5.17 14.57 -4.85
N GLY A 59 4.04 15.28 -5.04
CA GLY A 59 3.91 16.31 -6.06
C GLY A 59 3.67 15.81 -7.48
N VAL A 60 3.51 14.51 -7.68
CA VAL A 60 3.12 13.90 -8.95
C VAL A 60 1.64 13.54 -8.91
N GLU A 61 0.94 13.82 -10.00
CA GLU A 61 -0.47 13.48 -10.17
C GLU A 61 -0.63 12.18 -10.97
N TYR A 62 -1.53 11.31 -10.53
CA TYR A 62 -1.87 10.04 -11.14
C TYR A 62 -3.37 9.99 -11.35
N GLU A 63 -3.82 9.89 -12.59
CA GLU A 63 -5.23 9.68 -12.91
C GLU A 63 -5.64 8.24 -12.60
N LEU A 64 -6.89 8.05 -12.14
CA LEU A 64 -7.44 6.73 -11.89
C LEU A 64 -7.72 6.01 -13.21
N GLU A 65 -7.05 4.88 -13.42
CA GLU A 65 -7.32 3.97 -14.54
C GLU A 65 -8.57 3.15 -14.23
N LEU A 66 -9.69 3.49 -14.92
CA LEU A 66 -10.98 2.84 -14.72
C LEU A 66 -11.12 1.49 -15.45
N THR A 67 -10.41 1.34 -16.57
CA THR A 67 -10.41 0.10 -17.35
C THR A 67 -9.11 -0.65 -17.12
N PRO A 68 -9.16 -1.93 -16.74
CA PRO A 68 -7.97 -2.74 -16.73
C PRO A 68 -7.49 -2.87 -18.18
N GLU A 69 -6.40 -2.20 -18.54
CA GLU A 69 -5.68 -2.62 -19.73
C GLU A 69 -5.25 -4.07 -19.50
N THR A 70 -5.74 -4.96 -20.36
CA THR A 70 -5.27 -6.35 -20.44
C THR A 70 -3.84 -6.35 -20.97
N LYS A 71 -2.94 -5.74 -20.25
CA LYS A 71 -1.50 -5.89 -20.47
C LYS A 71 -1.10 -7.22 -19.86
N MET A 72 -1.19 -8.26 -20.69
CA MET A 72 -0.49 -9.50 -20.43
C MET A 72 0.98 -9.16 -20.14
N MET A 73 1.40 -9.44 -18.89
CA MET A 73 2.79 -9.51 -18.46
C MET A 73 3.68 -8.30 -18.79
N ALA A 74 3.35 -7.12 -18.31
CA ALA A 74 4.39 -6.13 -18.07
C ALA A 74 5.04 -6.45 -16.70
N PRO A 75 6.38 -6.39 -16.57
CA PRO A 75 7.02 -6.44 -15.26
C PRO A 75 6.48 -5.29 -14.41
N ALA A 76 6.34 -5.56 -13.13
CA ALA A 76 5.72 -4.67 -12.16
C ALA A 76 6.53 -3.37 -11.90
N GLU A 77 6.57 -2.47 -12.85
CA GLU A 77 6.85 -1.05 -12.59
C GLU A 77 5.51 -0.35 -12.31
N HIS A 78 4.92 -0.64 -11.14
CA HIS A 78 3.53 -0.25 -10.93
C HIS A 78 3.38 0.73 -9.80
N ASN A 79 3.67 1.95 -10.12
CA ASN A 79 3.17 3.10 -9.37
C ASN A 79 1.84 3.62 -9.96
N GLY A 80 1.03 2.75 -10.57
CA GLY A 80 -0.24 3.12 -11.16
C GLY A 80 -1.34 3.34 -10.12
N PHE A 81 -2.26 4.27 -10.39
CA PHE A 81 -3.49 4.46 -9.64
C PHE A 81 -4.63 3.81 -10.43
N LYS A 82 -5.13 2.67 -9.96
CA LYS A 82 -5.98 1.77 -10.72
C LYS A 82 -7.02 1.05 -9.86
N ILE A 83 -7.96 0.36 -10.53
CA ILE A 83 -8.91 -0.53 -9.87
C ILE A 83 -8.37 -1.96 -9.88
N ASP A 84 -8.30 -2.57 -8.70
CA ASP A 84 -8.04 -4.00 -8.52
C ASP A 84 -9.36 -4.76 -8.36
N TRP A 85 -9.71 -5.51 -9.40
CA TRP A 85 -10.93 -6.30 -9.44
C TRP A 85 -10.74 -7.66 -8.76
N GLY A 86 -11.68 -8.00 -7.86
CA GLY A 86 -11.69 -9.31 -7.21
C GLY A 86 -10.52 -9.56 -6.28
N SER A 87 -9.95 -8.51 -5.67
CA SER A 87 -8.94 -8.65 -4.64
C SER A 87 -9.49 -9.38 -3.40
N TYR A 88 -8.61 -9.74 -2.45
CA TYR A 88 -9.03 -10.32 -1.17
C TYR A 88 -10.04 -9.42 -0.41
N TYR A 89 -9.97 -8.11 -0.62
CA TYR A 89 -10.84 -7.11 -0.01
C TYR A 89 -12.05 -6.72 -0.88
N GLY A 90 -12.31 -7.44 -1.97
CA GLY A 90 -13.31 -7.10 -2.98
C GLY A 90 -12.75 -6.21 -4.08
N ASN A 91 -13.61 -5.42 -4.71
CA ASN A 91 -13.20 -4.44 -5.71
C ASN A 91 -12.69 -3.19 -4.99
N ILE A 92 -11.45 -2.78 -5.24
CA ILE A 92 -10.78 -1.68 -4.54
C ILE A 92 -10.01 -0.81 -5.51
N ILE A 93 -9.74 0.42 -5.11
CA ILE A 93 -8.75 1.26 -5.77
C ILE A 93 -7.40 1.00 -5.11
N SER A 94 -6.37 0.81 -5.93
CA SER A 94 -5.00 0.58 -5.49
C SER A 94 -4.03 1.63 -6.03
N PHE A 95 -2.98 1.92 -5.28
CA PHE A 95 -1.89 2.78 -5.72
C PHE A 95 -0.55 2.28 -5.23
N GLY A 96 0.40 2.23 -6.15
CA GLY A 96 1.81 1.95 -5.88
C GLY A 96 2.08 0.49 -5.53
N GLU A 97 3.37 0.19 -5.50
CA GLU A 97 3.95 -1.00 -4.89
C GLU A 97 5.21 -0.52 -4.16
N PHE A 98 5.10 -0.40 -2.85
CA PHE A 98 6.15 0.19 -2.02
C PHE A 98 7.00 -0.91 -1.41
N ASP A 99 8.30 -0.66 -1.31
CA ASP A 99 9.23 -1.61 -0.72
C ASP A 99 8.88 -1.87 0.75
N GLY A 100 8.74 -3.14 1.09
CA GLY A 100 8.50 -3.58 2.46
C GLY A 100 9.64 -3.28 3.43
N HIS A 101 10.87 -3.03 2.94
CA HIS A 101 12.04 -2.68 3.76
C HIS A 101 12.12 -1.19 4.11
N GLU A 102 11.29 -0.34 3.52
CA GLU A 102 11.31 1.09 3.79
C GLU A 102 10.50 1.47 5.03
N GLU A 103 11.03 2.41 5.80
CA GLU A 103 10.32 3.15 6.83
C GLU A 103 9.72 4.42 6.25
N PHE A 104 8.53 4.80 6.71
CA PHE A 104 7.81 5.98 6.25
C PHE A 104 7.47 6.86 7.45
N ASP A 105 7.66 8.17 7.28
CA ASP A 105 7.36 9.16 8.31
C ASP A 105 6.39 10.21 7.74
N GLU A 106 5.10 9.99 7.99
CA GLU A 106 4.00 10.86 7.55
C GLU A 106 3.95 11.07 6.02
N GLU A 107 4.11 9.99 5.23
CA GLU A 107 3.85 10.03 3.78
C GLU A 107 2.40 10.43 3.51
N VAL A 108 2.22 11.37 2.58
CA VAL A 108 0.92 11.98 2.30
C VAL A 108 0.45 11.62 0.91
N PHE A 109 -0.77 11.11 0.83
CA PHE A 109 -1.51 10.84 -0.40
C PHE A 109 -2.77 11.71 -0.41
N THR A 110 -2.99 12.50 -1.46
CA THR A 110 -4.21 13.31 -1.60
C THR A 110 -5.01 12.79 -2.77
N ILE A 111 -6.25 12.37 -2.53
CA ILE A 111 -7.19 11.94 -3.58
C ILE A 111 -8.18 13.08 -3.80
N LYS A 112 -8.24 13.56 -5.04
CA LYS A 112 -9.22 14.55 -5.49
C LYS A 112 -10.29 13.85 -6.32
N TRP A 113 -11.53 13.97 -5.88
CA TRP A 113 -12.67 13.35 -6.53
C TRP A 113 -13.28 14.27 -7.61
N PRO A 114 -14.00 13.71 -8.59
CA PRO A 114 -14.58 14.47 -9.70
C PRO A 114 -15.53 15.61 -9.25
N HIS A 115 -16.18 15.43 -8.09
CA HIS A 115 -17.11 16.41 -7.52
C HIS A 115 -16.43 17.58 -6.80
N GLY A 116 -15.09 17.65 -6.84
CA GLY A 116 -14.31 18.75 -6.25
C GLY A 116 -13.97 18.59 -4.78
N THR A 117 -14.42 17.51 -4.13
CA THR A 117 -13.97 17.15 -2.78
C THR A 117 -12.62 16.45 -2.83
N SER A 118 -11.90 16.43 -1.72
CA SER A 118 -10.63 15.73 -1.60
C SER A 118 -10.49 15.09 -0.23
N ASN A 119 -9.75 13.97 -0.18
CA ASN A 119 -9.36 13.33 1.06
C ASN A 119 -7.83 13.24 1.13
N THR A 120 -7.31 13.38 2.33
CA THR A 120 -5.87 13.26 2.61
C THR A 120 -5.63 12.02 3.47
N ILE A 121 -4.81 11.13 2.97
CA ILE A 121 -4.38 9.92 3.67
C ILE A 121 -2.93 10.13 4.09
N THR A 122 -2.63 9.86 5.38
CA THR A 122 -1.26 9.89 5.89
C THR A 122 -0.87 8.52 6.38
N TYR A 123 0.33 8.10 6.01
CA TYR A 123 0.90 6.81 6.39
C TYR A 123 2.24 6.97 7.10
N SER A 124 2.41 6.22 8.15
CA SER A 124 3.70 6.08 8.83
C SER A 124 3.97 4.61 9.12
N ARG A 125 5.22 4.19 8.94
CA ARG A 125 5.69 2.83 9.19
C ARG A 125 7.04 2.84 9.87
N LYS A 126 7.17 2.09 10.95
CA LYS A 126 8.42 1.82 11.65
C LYS A 126 8.67 0.33 11.71
N LEU A 127 9.85 -0.09 11.33
CA LEU A 127 10.26 -1.49 11.36
C LEU A 127 10.92 -1.84 12.69
N ASN A 128 10.65 -3.04 13.17
CA ASN A 128 11.34 -3.63 14.31
C ASN A 128 11.94 -4.97 13.89
N GLU A 129 13.21 -4.94 13.51
CA GLU A 129 13.94 -6.13 13.06
C GLU A 129 14.11 -7.18 14.15
N THR A 130 14.23 -6.75 15.42
CA THR A 130 14.40 -7.66 16.56
C THR A 130 13.19 -8.58 16.74
N PHE A 131 11.98 -8.05 16.52
CA PHE A 131 10.71 -8.81 16.68
C PHE A 131 10.05 -9.17 15.35
N ILE A 132 10.70 -8.85 14.22
CA ILE A 132 10.16 -9.08 12.86
C ILE A 132 8.72 -8.54 12.77
N SER A 133 8.54 -7.28 13.10
CA SER A 133 7.25 -6.62 13.11
C SER A 133 7.32 -5.20 12.56
N ALA A 134 6.25 -4.77 11.88
CA ALA A 134 6.06 -3.39 11.47
C ALA A 134 4.98 -2.73 12.32
N LYS A 135 5.23 -1.51 12.77
CA LYS A 135 4.21 -0.67 13.39
C LYS A 135 3.73 0.33 12.37
N GLU A 136 2.50 0.18 11.95
CA GLU A 136 1.87 1.03 10.93
C GLU A 136 0.82 1.94 11.56
N LYS A 137 0.67 3.12 10.98
CA LYS A 137 -0.34 4.09 11.36
C LYS A 137 -0.91 4.72 10.11
N TRP A 138 -2.23 4.65 9.98
CA TRP A 138 -2.99 5.26 8.92
C TRP A 138 -3.91 6.34 9.48
N THR A 139 -4.01 7.45 8.75
CA THR A 139 -5.02 8.48 9.04
C THR A 139 -5.72 8.89 7.75
N LEU A 140 -7.02 9.18 7.86
CA LEU A 140 -7.84 9.78 6.83
C LEU A 140 -8.33 11.13 7.34
N ASP A 141 -8.00 12.21 6.65
CA ASP A 141 -8.33 13.59 7.02
C ASP A 141 -7.94 13.92 8.49
N GLY A 142 -6.75 13.45 8.88
CA GLY A 142 -6.20 13.64 10.23
C GLY A 142 -6.79 12.74 11.32
N LYS A 143 -7.76 11.87 11.01
CA LYS A 143 -8.36 10.92 11.96
C LYS A 143 -7.77 9.53 11.72
N LYS A 144 -7.46 8.81 12.82
CA LYS A 144 -6.98 7.43 12.72
C LYS A 144 -8.00 6.55 12.00
N CYS A 145 -7.54 5.76 11.05
CA CYS A 145 -8.34 4.79 10.30
C CYS A 145 -7.64 3.42 10.26
N GLU A 146 -8.33 2.44 9.73
CA GLU A 146 -7.83 1.08 9.48
C GLU A 146 -7.53 0.90 8.00
N TRP A 147 -6.66 -0.03 7.68
CA TRP A 147 -6.34 -0.43 6.32
C TRP A 147 -7.08 -1.75 5.97
N PRO A 148 -7.69 -1.90 4.79
CA PRO A 148 -7.87 -0.91 3.71
C PRO A 148 -8.67 0.33 4.15
N ILE A 149 -8.36 1.49 3.56
CA ILE A 149 -8.99 2.75 3.94
C ILE A 149 -10.37 2.86 3.28
N THR A 150 -11.40 3.09 4.07
CA THR A 150 -12.76 3.30 3.54
C THR A 150 -13.07 4.79 3.45
N ILE A 151 -13.51 5.25 2.27
CA ILE A 151 -13.93 6.63 2.00
C ILE A 151 -15.37 6.62 1.53
N ALA A 152 -16.24 7.37 2.23
CA ALA A 152 -17.62 7.58 1.83
C ALA A 152 -17.70 8.82 0.93
N LEU A 153 -18.23 8.66 -0.30
CA LEU A 153 -18.56 9.74 -1.21
C LEU A 153 -20.06 10.06 -1.07
N ASN A 154 -20.37 11.31 -0.75
CA ASN A 154 -21.73 11.84 -0.59
C ASN A 154 -22.16 12.62 -1.84
#